data_2f66d033f1a19874b07df8ae2afebc1b
#
_entry.id   2f66d033f1a19874b07df8ae2afebc1b
#
_cell.length_a   1.000
_cell.length_b   1.000
_cell.length_c   1.000
_cell.angle_alpha   90.00
_cell.angle_beta   90.00
_cell.angle_gamma   90.00
#
_symmetry.space_group_name_H-M   'P 1'
#
loop_
_entity.id
_entity.type
_entity.pdbx_description
1 polymer ?
#
loop_
_entity_poly.entity_id
_entity_poly.type
_entity_poly.pdbx_seq_one_letter_code
_entity_poly.pdbx_strand_id
1 'polypeptide(L)'
;ILGTDDLVSIYNGIVFGGVEYYLSAAATHSYWATYNNCNTTSTMSIVSPSVERYTWSTASGCAFVEELKVIGGGHDWPGSFGNMTIDANIEIWQFVSRYDINGLIGCVTTSINENNGQAENYKVFPNPFNHELTIEVKSAQANDFEIYNVIGELVISGKLNSQINTIDLSSLPPNVYLLQIENQSIKLIKSE
;
A
#
# COMPACT_ATOMS: atom_id res chain seq x y z
N ILE A 1 -19.24 -7.48 2.00
CA ILE A 1 -20.45 -7.92 2.73
C ILE A 1 -21.12 -8.98 1.88
N LEU A 2 -21.35 -10.19 2.43
CA LEU A 2 -21.86 -11.34 1.69
C LEU A 2 -22.94 -12.06 2.49
N GLY A 3 -24.04 -12.38 1.84
CA GLY A 3 -25.13 -13.20 2.40
C GLY A 3 -24.88 -14.69 2.20
N THR A 4 -25.14 -15.51 3.22
CA THR A 4 -24.92 -16.97 3.09
C THR A 4 -25.93 -17.67 2.20
N ASP A 5 -27.11 -17.08 2.00
CA ASP A 5 -28.23 -17.59 1.20
C ASP A 5 -28.40 -16.80 -0.11
N ASP A 6 -27.38 -16.03 -0.50
CA ASP A 6 -27.34 -15.29 -1.76
C ASP A 6 -27.31 -16.26 -2.94
N LEU A 7 -28.34 -16.16 -3.80
CA LEU A 7 -28.50 -17.02 -5.00
C LEU A 7 -27.89 -16.36 -6.25
N VAL A 8 -27.42 -15.13 -6.16
CA VAL A 8 -26.75 -14.39 -7.26
C VAL A 8 -25.23 -14.41 -7.06
N SER A 9 -24.76 -13.94 -5.89
CA SER A 9 -23.36 -14.00 -5.48
C SER A 9 -23.18 -15.18 -4.52
N ILE A 10 -23.17 -16.38 -5.07
CA ILE A 10 -23.26 -17.62 -4.30
C ILE A 10 -22.08 -17.77 -3.33
N TYR A 11 -22.38 -17.72 -2.03
CA TYR A 11 -21.40 -17.71 -0.95
C TYR A 11 -20.39 -18.86 -1.02
N ASN A 12 -20.87 -20.07 -1.34
CA ASN A 12 -20.02 -21.27 -1.44
C ASN A 12 -19.39 -21.48 -2.81
N GLY A 13 -19.57 -20.53 -3.75
CA GLY A 13 -19.07 -20.66 -5.11
C GLY A 13 -19.85 -21.66 -5.96
N ILE A 14 -19.44 -21.81 -7.21
CA ILE A 14 -20.03 -22.77 -8.16
C ILE A 14 -18.91 -23.57 -8.81
N VAL A 15 -18.98 -24.90 -8.69
CA VAL A 15 -18.11 -25.83 -9.41
C VAL A 15 -18.99 -26.72 -10.30
N PHE A 16 -18.69 -26.78 -11.59
CA PHE A 16 -19.37 -27.65 -12.53
C PHE A 16 -18.34 -28.40 -13.39
N GLY A 17 -18.46 -29.72 -13.47
CA GLY A 17 -17.54 -30.56 -14.23
C GLY A 17 -16.08 -30.45 -13.76
N GLY A 18 -15.83 -30.10 -12.49
CA GLY A 18 -14.48 -29.90 -11.95
C GLY A 18 -13.86 -28.53 -12.28
N VAL A 19 -14.61 -27.65 -12.93
CA VAL A 19 -14.23 -26.27 -13.24
C VAL A 19 -14.95 -25.32 -12.28
N GLU A 20 -14.20 -24.42 -11.66
CA GLU A 20 -14.74 -23.37 -10.79
C GLU A 20 -15.24 -22.21 -11.67
N TYR A 21 -16.56 -22.02 -11.70
CA TYR A 21 -17.22 -20.95 -12.47
C TYR A 21 -17.41 -19.69 -11.65
N TYR A 22 -17.51 -19.82 -10.33
CA TYR A 22 -17.67 -18.72 -9.41
C TYR A 22 -16.91 -19.04 -8.13
N LEU A 23 -15.99 -18.14 -7.75
CA LEU A 23 -15.17 -18.30 -6.55
C LEU A 23 -16.06 -18.26 -5.30
N SER A 24 -15.80 -19.18 -4.38
CA SER A 24 -16.40 -19.09 -3.04
C SER A 24 -15.89 -17.86 -2.30
N ALA A 25 -16.65 -17.39 -1.30
CA ALA A 25 -16.20 -16.37 -0.37
C ALA A 25 -14.84 -16.74 0.22
N ALA A 26 -14.66 -17.99 0.66
CA ALA A 26 -13.39 -18.46 1.22
C ALA A 26 -12.21 -18.36 0.23
N ALA A 27 -12.41 -18.74 -1.03
CA ALA A 27 -11.39 -18.62 -2.07
C ALA A 27 -11.04 -17.15 -2.37
N THR A 28 -12.08 -16.29 -2.43
CA THR A 28 -11.93 -14.85 -2.64
C THR A 28 -11.14 -14.20 -1.49
N HIS A 29 -11.45 -14.53 -0.24
CA HIS A 29 -10.71 -14.02 0.92
C HIS A 29 -9.26 -14.49 0.94
N SER A 30 -9.02 -15.77 0.63
CA SER A 30 -7.67 -16.33 0.54
C SER A 30 -6.83 -15.62 -0.53
N TYR A 31 -7.42 -15.33 -1.69
CA TYR A 31 -6.77 -14.58 -2.74
C TYR A 31 -6.35 -13.18 -2.28
N TRP A 32 -7.31 -12.41 -1.73
CA TRP A 32 -7.03 -11.05 -1.29
C TRP A 32 -6.12 -10.97 -0.07
N ALA A 33 -6.25 -11.91 0.88
CA ALA A 33 -5.35 -11.99 2.01
C ALA A 33 -3.91 -12.27 1.56
N THR A 34 -3.72 -13.16 0.59
CA THR A 34 -2.40 -13.45 0.00
C THR A 34 -1.86 -12.24 -0.76
N TYR A 35 -2.68 -11.61 -1.59
CA TYR A 35 -2.30 -10.43 -2.37
C TYR A 35 -1.85 -9.26 -1.48
N ASN A 36 -2.53 -9.05 -0.37
CA ASN A 36 -2.21 -7.99 0.60
C ASN A 36 -1.18 -8.40 1.67
N ASN A 37 -0.55 -9.59 1.54
CA ASN A 37 0.38 -10.14 2.53
C ASN A 37 -0.21 -10.22 3.95
N CYS A 38 -1.51 -10.44 4.06
CA CYS A 38 -2.18 -10.68 5.33
C CYS A 38 -1.93 -12.11 5.83
N ASN A 39 -2.12 -12.31 7.13
CA ASN A 39 -2.13 -13.65 7.73
C ASN A 39 -3.20 -14.52 7.04
N THR A 40 -2.93 -15.81 6.91
CA THR A 40 -3.89 -16.75 6.31
C THR A 40 -5.07 -17.06 7.22
N THR A 41 -4.96 -16.77 8.51
CA THR A 41 -6.01 -16.98 9.51
C THR A 41 -6.65 -15.63 9.87
N SER A 42 -7.97 -15.57 9.82
CA SER A 42 -8.74 -14.39 10.25
C SER A 42 -9.00 -14.41 11.76
N THR A 43 -9.22 -13.23 12.31
CA THR A 43 -9.93 -13.08 13.58
C THR A 43 -11.42 -12.93 13.31
N MET A 44 -12.27 -13.45 14.22
CA MET A 44 -13.73 -13.36 14.09
C MET A 44 -14.31 -12.60 15.29
N SER A 45 -15.30 -11.76 15.02
CA SER A 45 -16.11 -11.08 16.03
C SER A 45 -17.59 -11.08 15.62
N ILE A 46 -18.48 -11.09 16.61
CA ILE A 46 -19.93 -11.00 16.41
C ILE A 46 -20.30 -9.51 16.35
N VAL A 47 -20.89 -9.08 15.23
CA VAL A 47 -21.40 -7.72 15.05
C VAL A 47 -22.87 -7.65 15.48
N SER A 48 -23.65 -8.65 15.13
CA SER A 48 -25.04 -8.82 15.55
C SER A 48 -25.39 -10.33 15.55
N PRO A 49 -26.57 -10.74 16.05
CA PRO A 49 -26.94 -12.17 16.06
C PRO A 49 -26.90 -12.84 14.69
N SER A 50 -27.01 -12.06 13.61
CA SER A 50 -27.00 -12.55 12.22
C SER A 50 -25.82 -12.05 11.40
N VAL A 51 -24.83 -11.37 12.01
CA VAL A 51 -23.66 -10.83 11.27
C VAL A 51 -22.37 -11.10 12.03
N GLU A 52 -21.47 -11.79 11.36
CA GLU A 52 -20.10 -12.08 11.80
C GLU A 52 -19.13 -11.21 10.98
N ARG A 53 -18.12 -10.64 11.66
CA ARG A 53 -17.00 -9.96 11.01
C ARG A 53 -15.78 -10.84 11.05
N TYR A 54 -15.19 -11.09 9.90
CA TYR A 54 -13.90 -11.75 9.76
C TYR A 54 -12.87 -10.75 9.26
N THR A 55 -11.69 -10.72 9.89
CA THR A 55 -10.64 -9.78 9.54
C THR A 55 -9.32 -10.52 9.36
N TRP A 56 -8.71 -10.37 8.20
CA TRP A 56 -7.33 -10.78 7.90
C TRP A 56 -6.47 -9.55 7.92
N SER A 57 -5.37 -9.56 8.64
CA SER A 57 -4.46 -8.41 8.75
C SER A 57 -3.02 -8.84 8.47
N THR A 58 -2.20 -7.89 8.03
CA THR A 58 -0.75 -8.05 8.01
C THR A 58 -0.20 -8.08 9.44
N ALA A 59 1.01 -8.63 9.62
CA ALA A 59 1.68 -8.62 10.91
C ALA A 59 1.91 -7.19 11.46
N SER A 60 2.10 -6.22 10.56
CA SER A 60 2.22 -4.79 10.90
C SER A 60 0.88 -4.11 11.20
N GLY A 61 -0.25 -4.74 10.87
CA GLY A 61 -1.57 -4.12 10.94
C GLY A 61 -1.82 -3.03 9.90
N CYS A 62 -1.04 -3.01 8.81
CA CYS A 62 -1.08 -1.95 7.80
C CYS A 62 -1.94 -2.26 6.58
N ALA A 63 -2.41 -3.47 6.43
CA ALA A 63 -3.38 -3.85 5.42
C ALA A 63 -4.38 -4.85 6.00
N PHE A 64 -5.59 -4.78 5.50
CA PHE A 64 -6.67 -5.64 5.95
C PHE A 64 -7.48 -6.18 4.77
N VAL A 65 -8.03 -7.37 4.96
CA VAL A 65 -9.19 -7.88 4.23
C VAL A 65 -10.27 -8.10 5.27
N GLU A 66 -11.48 -7.64 5.01
CA GLU A 66 -12.58 -7.73 5.96
C GLU A 66 -13.83 -8.28 5.26
N GLU A 67 -14.47 -9.22 5.91
CA GLU A 67 -15.79 -9.72 5.52
C GLU A 67 -16.81 -9.42 6.61
N LEU A 68 -17.97 -8.93 6.22
CA LEU A 68 -19.19 -9.01 7.00
C LEU A 68 -20.04 -10.12 6.39
N LYS A 69 -20.10 -11.26 7.07
CA LYS A 69 -20.88 -12.43 6.68
C LYS A 69 -22.28 -12.31 7.29
N VAL A 70 -23.27 -12.17 6.43
CA VAL A 70 -24.69 -12.07 6.84
C VAL A 70 -25.32 -13.45 6.80
N ILE A 71 -25.56 -14.04 7.96
CA ILE A 71 -26.14 -15.38 8.10
C ILE A 71 -27.62 -15.33 7.66
N GLY A 72 -27.99 -16.18 6.69
CA GLY A 72 -29.32 -16.19 6.08
C GLY A 72 -29.61 -14.99 5.18
N GLY A 73 -28.61 -14.12 4.93
CA GLY A 73 -28.77 -12.99 4.01
C GLY A 73 -28.81 -13.44 2.56
N GLY A 74 -29.67 -12.80 1.76
CA GLY A 74 -29.79 -13.00 0.32
C GLY A 74 -28.88 -12.03 -0.46
N HIS A 75 -29.29 -11.73 -1.71
CA HIS A 75 -28.67 -10.69 -2.53
C HIS A 75 -29.20 -9.33 -2.12
N ASP A 76 -28.82 -8.91 -0.93
CA ASP A 76 -29.38 -7.78 -0.20
C ASP A 76 -28.38 -6.62 -0.10
N TRP A 77 -28.91 -5.43 0.24
CA TRP A 77 -28.11 -4.30 0.68
C TRP A 77 -28.48 -3.99 2.12
N PRO A 78 -27.74 -4.55 3.11
CA PRO A 78 -28.07 -4.40 4.54
C PRO A 78 -28.24 -2.94 4.96
N GLY A 79 -29.28 -2.67 5.74
CA GLY A 79 -29.65 -1.31 6.13
C GLY A 79 -30.62 -0.61 5.17
N SER A 80 -30.79 -1.11 3.93
CA SER A 80 -31.80 -0.61 2.98
C SER A 80 -32.86 -1.65 2.69
N PHE A 81 -32.47 -2.91 2.46
CA PHE A 81 -33.36 -4.06 2.31
C PHE A 81 -32.62 -5.34 2.73
N GLY A 82 -33.37 -6.37 3.08
CA GLY A 82 -32.85 -7.62 3.61
C GLY A 82 -32.47 -7.50 5.08
N ASN A 83 -31.19 -7.69 5.42
CA ASN A 83 -30.73 -7.57 6.79
C ASN A 83 -30.69 -6.11 7.26
N MET A 84 -31.35 -5.81 8.37
CA MET A 84 -31.48 -4.47 8.94
C MET A 84 -30.67 -4.30 10.23
N THR A 85 -29.82 -5.24 10.60
CA THR A 85 -29.02 -5.18 11.85
C THR A 85 -27.71 -4.44 11.69
N ILE A 86 -27.29 -4.20 10.45
CA ILE A 86 -26.17 -3.34 10.07
C ILE A 86 -26.59 -2.42 8.93
N ASP A 87 -25.85 -1.35 8.70
CA ASP A 87 -25.97 -0.47 7.54
C ASP A 87 -24.72 -0.62 6.66
N ALA A 88 -24.90 -1.21 5.46
CA ALA A 88 -23.79 -1.47 4.54
C ALA A 88 -23.04 -0.21 4.13
N ASN A 89 -23.74 0.95 3.98
CA ASN A 89 -23.06 2.20 3.63
C ASN A 89 -22.14 2.66 4.75
N ILE A 90 -22.58 2.55 6.00
CA ILE A 90 -21.78 2.93 7.18
C ILE A 90 -20.59 1.98 7.32
N GLU A 91 -20.79 0.67 7.22
CA GLU A 91 -19.72 -0.32 7.36
C GLU A 91 -18.66 -0.17 6.27
N ILE A 92 -19.08 0.01 5.01
CA ILE A 92 -18.18 0.26 3.89
C ILE A 92 -17.40 1.58 4.11
N TRP A 93 -18.10 2.66 4.50
CA TRP A 93 -17.45 3.94 4.74
C TRP A 93 -16.44 3.86 5.88
N GLN A 94 -16.76 3.22 6.97
CA GLN A 94 -15.84 3.00 8.10
C GLN A 94 -14.62 2.19 7.70
N PHE A 95 -14.75 1.27 6.73
CA PHE A 95 -13.60 0.54 6.21
C PHE A 95 -12.76 1.41 5.27
N VAL A 96 -13.34 1.98 4.21
CA VAL A 96 -12.59 2.67 3.17
C VAL A 96 -12.01 4.02 3.62
N SER A 97 -12.69 4.74 4.54
CA SER A 97 -12.21 6.02 5.05
C SER A 97 -10.93 5.92 5.90
N ARG A 98 -10.51 4.70 6.24
CA ARG A 98 -9.22 4.46 6.90
C ARG A 98 -8.03 4.53 5.94
N TYR A 99 -8.26 4.62 4.64
CA TYR A 99 -7.23 4.57 3.62
C TYR A 99 -7.18 5.86 2.81
N ASP A 100 -5.98 6.20 2.39
CA ASP A 100 -5.71 7.22 1.39
C ASP A 100 -4.86 6.64 0.25
N ILE A 101 -4.35 7.48 -0.66
CA ILE A 101 -3.51 7.06 -1.78
C ILE A 101 -2.20 6.36 -1.34
N ASN A 102 -1.78 6.56 -0.08
CA ASN A 102 -0.57 5.97 0.49
C ASN A 102 -0.86 4.68 1.29
N GLY A 103 -2.11 4.28 1.41
CA GLY A 103 -2.55 3.11 2.16
C GLY A 103 -3.31 3.47 3.44
N LEU A 104 -3.19 2.64 4.47
CA LEU A 104 -3.89 2.85 5.74
C LEU A 104 -3.35 4.10 6.46
N ILE A 105 -4.22 5.09 6.74
CA ILE A 105 -3.87 6.34 7.39
C ILE A 105 -3.27 6.06 8.77
N GLY A 106 -2.10 6.65 9.05
CA GLY A 106 -1.37 6.43 10.30
C GLY A 106 -0.61 5.10 10.36
N CYS A 107 -0.74 4.27 9.35
CA CYS A 107 0.14 3.14 9.19
C CYS A 107 1.43 3.63 8.55
N VAL A 108 2.39 3.94 9.39
CA VAL A 108 3.75 4.11 8.91
C VAL A 108 4.21 2.72 8.50
N THR A 109 4.01 2.35 7.23
CA THR A 109 4.90 1.36 6.66
C THR A 109 6.26 2.02 6.70
N THR A 110 7.03 1.71 7.71
CA THR A 110 8.47 1.90 7.66
C THR A 110 9.04 0.88 6.69
N SER A 111 8.60 0.97 5.45
CA SER A 111 9.38 0.53 4.31
C SER A 111 10.15 1.72 3.74
N ILE A 112 10.73 2.50 4.62
CA ILE A 112 12.15 2.69 4.48
C ILE A 112 12.68 1.28 4.70
N ASN A 113 13.30 0.66 3.71
CA ASN A 113 14.34 -0.27 3.97
C ASN A 113 15.31 0.49 4.90
N GLU A 114 15.05 0.48 6.20
CA GLU A 114 16.10 0.52 7.15
C GLU A 114 16.88 -0.74 6.80
N ASN A 115 17.87 -0.57 5.94
CA ASN A 115 18.95 -1.50 5.80
C ASN A 115 19.41 -1.76 7.21
N ASN A 116 18.91 -2.85 7.81
CA ASN A 116 19.30 -3.29 9.13
C ASN A 116 20.83 -3.30 9.16
N GLY A 117 21.44 -2.25 9.71
CA GLY A 117 22.86 -2.19 10.02
C GLY A 117 23.82 -1.79 8.89
N GLN A 118 23.37 -1.40 7.70
CA GLN A 118 24.25 -0.68 6.76
C GLN A 118 24.03 0.82 6.98
N ALA A 119 25.04 1.46 7.53
CA ALA A 119 25.11 2.92 7.65
C ALA A 119 24.78 3.54 6.28
N GLU A 120 23.91 4.54 6.27
CA GLU A 120 23.60 5.31 5.05
C GLU A 120 24.90 5.72 4.37
N ASN A 121 25.16 5.19 3.18
CA ASN A 121 26.38 5.46 2.45
C ASN A 121 26.38 6.86 1.85
N TYR A 122 25.21 7.48 1.74
CA TYR A 122 25.01 8.78 1.13
C TYR A 122 24.25 9.70 2.06
N LYS A 123 24.76 10.93 2.21
CA LYS A 123 24.06 12.01 2.89
C LYS A 123 23.82 13.13 1.89
N VAL A 124 22.60 13.58 1.77
CA VAL A 124 22.15 14.52 0.74
C VAL A 124 21.60 15.76 1.39
N PHE A 125 22.17 16.93 1.05
CA PHE A 125 21.75 18.21 1.63
C PHE A 125 22.14 19.40 0.74
N PRO A 126 21.41 20.55 0.87
CA PRO A 126 20.17 20.71 1.61
C PRO A 126 19.00 19.98 0.91
N ASN A 127 18.02 19.56 1.67
CA ASN A 127 16.76 19.06 1.13
C ASN A 127 15.62 19.54 2.05
N PRO A 128 14.79 20.49 1.65
CA PRO A 128 14.68 21.10 0.31
C PRO A 128 15.91 21.87 -0.16
N PHE A 129 16.08 21.94 -1.49
CA PHE A 129 17.17 22.66 -2.15
C PHE A 129 16.63 23.72 -3.14
N ASN A 130 17.47 24.71 -3.49
CA ASN A 130 17.12 25.75 -4.46
C ASN A 130 17.88 25.58 -5.79
N HIS A 131 19.21 25.67 -5.75
CA HIS A 131 20.04 25.66 -6.97
C HIS A 131 20.98 24.47 -7.05
N GLU A 132 21.51 24.04 -5.92
CA GLU A 132 22.52 23.00 -5.84
C GLU A 132 22.22 21.99 -4.73
N LEU A 133 22.73 20.79 -4.89
CA LEU A 133 22.62 19.69 -3.95
C LEU A 133 24.00 19.12 -3.68
N THR A 134 24.31 18.89 -2.42
CA THR A 134 25.55 18.23 -2.02
C THR A 134 25.26 16.78 -1.65
N ILE A 135 26.06 15.87 -2.21
CA ILE A 135 26.04 14.45 -1.88
C ILE A 135 27.36 14.10 -1.21
N GLU A 136 27.30 13.75 0.07
CA GLU A 136 28.42 13.22 0.83
C GLU A 136 28.40 11.68 0.77
N VAL A 137 29.53 11.08 0.37
CA VAL A 137 29.69 9.63 0.19
C VAL A 137 30.64 9.11 1.26
N LYS A 138 30.24 8.13 2.06
CA LYS A 138 31.08 7.57 3.13
C LYS A 138 32.24 6.70 2.62
N SER A 139 32.06 6.07 1.45
CA SER A 139 33.09 5.22 0.82
C SER A 139 33.44 5.78 -0.54
N ALA A 140 34.71 6.11 -0.75
CA ALA A 140 35.20 6.71 -1.99
C ALA A 140 35.24 5.68 -3.14
N GLN A 141 34.12 5.19 -3.58
CA GLN A 141 33.95 4.47 -4.85
C GLN A 141 33.21 5.39 -5.83
N ALA A 142 33.62 5.36 -7.09
CA ALA A 142 32.93 6.11 -8.13
C ALA A 142 31.54 5.46 -8.37
N ASN A 143 30.48 6.15 -8.03
CA ASN A 143 29.10 5.68 -8.20
C ASN A 143 28.37 6.58 -9.21
N ASP A 144 27.56 5.99 -10.04
CA ASP A 144 26.65 6.72 -10.91
C ASP A 144 25.45 7.20 -10.09
N PHE A 145 24.95 8.39 -10.41
CA PHE A 145 23.68 8.89 -9.88
C PHE A 145 22.74 9.28 -11.02
N GLU A 146 21.46 9.14 -10.77
CA GLU A 146 20.38 9.50 -11.68
C GLU A 146 19.29 10.26 -10.93
N ILE A 147 18.76 11.31 -11.54
CA ILE A 147 17.63 12.09 -10.99
C ILE A 147 16.47 11.99 -11.95
N TYR A 148 15.32 11.59 -11.41
CA TYR A 148 14.08 11.41 -12.14
C TYR A 148 13.02 12.41 -11.67
N ASN A 149 12.15 12.84 -12.58
CA ASN A 149 10.96 13.60 -12.23
C ASN A 149 9.83 12.68 -11.73
N VAL A 150 8.69 13.27 -11.34
CA VAL A 150 7.54 12.51 -10.77
C VAL A 150 6.86 11.55 -11.74
N ILE A 151 7.11 11.67 -13.05
CA ILE A 151 6.59 10.75 -14.07
C ILE A 151 7.62 9.67 -14.46
N GLY A 152 8.77 9.62 -13.77
CA GLY A 152 9.82 8.63 -14.01
C GLY A 152 10.76 8.94 -15.19
N GLU A 153 10.76 10.18 -15.70
CA GLU A 153 11.66 10.60 -16.76
C GLU A 153 13.02 11.00 -16.16
N LEU A 154 14.11 10.50 -16.73
CA LEU A 154 15.47 10.86 -16.34
C LEU A 154 15.75 12.32 -16.73
N VAL A 155 16.03 13.17 -15.75
CA VAL A 155 16.30 14.60 -15.97
C VAL A 155 17.77 14.97 -15.84
N ILE A 156 18.52 14.29 -14.97
CA ILE A 156 19.95 14.50 -14.79
C ILE A 156 20.60 13.15 -14.44
N SER A 157 21.82 12.93 -14.94
CA SER A 157 22.68 11.82 -14.53
C SER A 157 24.13 12.26 -14.47
N GLY A 158 24.92 11.55 -13.69
CA GLY A 158 26.35 11.85 -13.55
C GLY A 158 27.09 10.85 -12.68
N LYS A 159 28.34 11.21 -12.30
CA LYS A 159 29.21 10.37 -11.47
C LYS A 159 29.62 11.08 -10.19
N LEU A 160 29.60 10.35 -9.10
CA LEU A 160 30.14 10.78 -7.81
C LEU A 160 31.61 10.33 -7.76
N ASN A 161 32.53 11.24 -7.89
CA ASN A 161 33.97 10.94 -7.99
C ASN A 161 34.78 11.32 -6.74
N SER A 162 34.12 11.89 -5.73
CA SER A 162 34.73 12.34 -4.50
C SER A 162 33.82 12.08 -3.29
N GLN A 163 34.35 12.25 -2.08
CA GLN A 163 33.56 12.13 -0.86
C GLN A 163 32.48 13.21 -0.76
N ILE A 164 32.72 14.38 -1.33
CA ILE A 164 31.76 15.49 -1.37
C ILE A 164 31.58 15.89 -2.82
N ASN A 165 30.36 15.80 -3.34
CA ASN A 165 29.99 16.12 -4.71
C ASN A 165 28.88 17.16 -4.68
N THR A 166 29.08 18.30 -5.36
CA THR A 166 28.05 19.32 -5.53
C THR A 166 27.49 19.23 -6.94
N ILE A 167 26.16 19.17 -7.04
CA ILE A 167 25.45 19.02 -8.31
C ILE A 167 24.61 20.27 -8.51
N ASP A 168 24.81 20.93 -9.66
CA ASP A 168 24.00 22.07 -10.08
C ASP A 168 22.65 21.57 -10.64
N LEU A 169 21.59 21.97 -9.99
CA LEU A 169 20.20 21.64 -10.33
C LEU A 169 19.38 22.91 -10.61
N SER A 170 20.04 24.04 -10.89
CA SER A 170 19.40 25.33 -11.16
C SER A 170 18.45 25.27 -12.36
N SER A 171 18.73 24.42 -13.35
CA SER A 171 17.89 24.26 -14.56
C SER A 171 16.56 23.53 -14.31
N LEU A 172 16.41 22.85 -13.18
CA LEU A 172 15.16 22.12 -12.87
C LEU A 172 14.11 23.08 -12.35
N PRO A 173 12.81 22.93 -12.72
CA PRO A 173 11.73 23.69 -12.10
C PRO A 173 11.45 23.23 -10.66
N PRO A 174 10.83 24.08 -9.82
CA PRO A 174 10.36 23.66 -8.48
C PRO A 174 9.42 22.46 -8.59
N ASN A 175 9.80 21.36 -7.95
CA ASN A 175 9.04 20.11 -7.96
C ASN A 175 9.67 19.10 -6.99
N VAL A 176 9.06 17.90 -6.93
CA VAL A 176 9.63 16.72 -6.29
C VAL A 176 10.40 15.91 -7.34
N TYR A 177 11.58 15.41 -6.96
CA TYR A 177 12.44 14.56 -7.77
C TYR A 177 12.83 13.32 -6.98
N LEU A 178 13.30 12.30 -7.67
CA LEU A 178 13.85 11.08 -7.10
C LEU A 178 15.32 10.96 -7.51
N LEU A 179 16.22 11.03 -6.54
CA LEU A 179 17.63 10.71 -6.73
C LEU A 179 17.82 9.22 -6.51
N GLN A 180 18.47 8.56 -7.46
CA GLN A 180 18.88 7.17 -7.37
C GLN A 180 20.39 7.06 -7.42
N ILE A 181 20.97 6.32 -6.46
CA ILE A 181 22.39 5.99 -6.39
C ILE A 181 22.46 4.51 -6.01
N GLU A 182 22.99 3.67 -6.89
CA GLU A 182 22.98 2.20 -6.71
C GLU A 182 21.56 1.67 -6.39
N ASN A 183 21.38 1.07 -5.23
CA ASN A 183 20.10 0.53 -4.76
C ASN A 183 19.37 1.47 -3.78
N GLN A 184 19.81 2.73 -3.66
CA GLN A 184 19.21 3.71 -2.77
C GLN A 184 18.46 4.77 -3.56
N SER A 185 17.24 5.06 -3.12
CA SER A 185 16.38 6.10 -3.69
C SER A 185 16.08 7.16 -2.63
N ILE A 186 16.35 8.43 -2.95
CA ILE A 186 16.20 9.57 -2.04
C ILE A 186 15.24 10.58 -2.68
N LYS A 187 14.20 10.94 -1.96
CA LYS A 187 13.27 12.01 -2.37
C LYS A 187 13.96 13.35 -2.23
N LEU A 188 13.94 14.15 -3.30
CA LEU A 188 14.43 15.53 -3.34
C LEU A 188 13.26 16.48 -3.49
N ILE A 189 13.34 17.64 -2.83
CA ILE A 189 12.33 18.70 -2.93
C ILE A 189 13.05 19.96 -3.39
N LYS A 190 12.74 20.44 -4.60
CA LYS A 190 13.21 21.75 -5.09
C LYS A 190 12.20 22.82 -4.71
N SER A 191 12.62 23.80 -3.94
CA SER A 191 11.89 25.01 -3.62
C SER A 191 12.16 26.12 -4.67
N GLU A 192 11.43 27.18 -4.60
CA GLU A 192 11.62 28.37 -5.47
C GLU A 192 12.94 29.06 -5.22
#